data_30af94eec25f14fe4a6f7a8ef96e4413
#
_entry.id   30af94eec25f14fe4a6f7a8ef96e4413
#
_cell.length_a   1.000
_cell.length_b   1.000
_cell.length_c   1.000
_cell.angle_alpha   90.00
_cell.angle_beta   90.00
_cell.angle_gamma   90.00
#
_symmetry.space_group_name_H-M   'P 1'
#
loop_
_entity.id
_entity.type
_entity.pdbx_description
1 polymer ?
#
loop_
_entity_poly.entity_id
_entity_poly.type
_entity_poly.pdbx_seq_one_letter_code
_entity_poly.pdbx_strand_id
1 'polypeptide(L)'
;MTVGQPDASALTLVSHHLCPYVQRAAIVLAEKGVRFERCYIDLAHKPDWFHAISPLGKVPLLLVRRDGNDTAALFESAVICEYIEETQMGVRLHPSDPLERAGHRGWIEFGSSILADLWGFETATDANSYEAKRKMLAGKFGRVENVLTAAPFFAGQHFSMVDAIYAPIFRYFDVFDSIADTEVFAQTPKVRAWRAALRGRPSVANAVTADYADRLRAFLAERDAHLLKIAA
;
A
#
# COMPACT_ATOMS: atom_id res chain seq x y z
N MET A 1 35.40 9.33 -24.66
CA MET A 1 33.96 9.30 -24.34
C MET A 1 33.76 8.11 -23.40
N THR A 2 33.79 8.38 -22.10
CA THR A 2 33.51 7.39 -21.05
C THR A 2 32.00 7.22 -20.98
N VAL A 3 31.53 6.04 -21.42
CA VAL A 3 30.16 5.61 -21.16
C VAL A 3 30.03 5.43 -19.65
N GLY A 4 29.33 6.36 -18.98
CA GLY A 4 29.08 6.25 -17.56
C GLY A 4 28.31 4.98 -17.26
N GLN A 5 28.84 4.17 -16.35
CA GLN A 5 28.07 3.08 -15.75
C GLN A 5 26.78 3.65 -15.18
N PRO A 6 25.63 2.97 -15.33
CA PRO A 6 24.41 3.42 -14.68
C PRO A 6 24.66 3.52 -13.18
N ASP A 7 24.46 4.70 -12.63
CA ASP A 7 24.59 4.97 -11.21
C ASP A 7 23.66 3.99 -10.47
N ALA A 8 24.24 3.04 -9.74
CA ALA A 8 23.47 2.09 -8.96
C ALA A 8 22.58 2.90 -8.01
N SER A 9 21.27 2.67 -8.03
CA SER A 9 20.31 3.42 -7.20
C SER A 9 20.76 3.45 -5.74
N ALA A 10 20.74 4.64 -5.14
CA ALA A 10 21.06 4.79 -3.71
C ALA A 10 20.02 4.12 -2.81
N LEU A 11 18.86 3.74 -3.35
CA LEU A 11 17.72 3.16 -2.63
C LEU A 11 17.35 1.79 -3.21
N THR A 12 17.19 0.80 -2.30
CA THR A 12 16.64 -0.52 -2.66
C THR A 12 15.43 -0.83 -1.78
N LEU A 13 14.28 -1.08 -2.39
CA LEU A 13 13.05 -1.48 -1.69
C LEU A 13 12.94 -3.00 -1.65
N VAL A 14 13.16 -3.59 -0.47
CA VAL A 14 12.95 -5.02 -0.23
C VAL A 14 11.45 -5.30 -0.21
N SER A 15 11.01 -6.20 -1.04
CA SER A 15 9.62 -6.29 -1.51
C SER A 15 9.07 -7.71 -1.44
N HIS A 16 7.74 -7.80 -1.41
CA HIS A 16 6.96 -9.01 -1.69
C HIS A 16 5.79 -8.62 -2.60
N HIS A 17 5.43 -9.49 -3.54
CA HIS A 17 4.49 -9.17 -4.62
C HIS A 17 3.10 -8.73 -4.13
N LEU A 18 2.57 -9.33 -3.07
CA LEU A 18 1.23 -9.02 -2.55
C LEU A 18 1.22 -8.02 -1.41
N CYS A 19 2.39 -7.62 -0.88
CA CYS A 19 2.41 -6.80 0.33
C CYS A 19 1.89 -5.37 0.09
N PRO A 20 0.80 -4.95 0.73
CA PRO A 20 0.25 -3.60 0.57
C PRO A 20 1.17 -2.53 1.16
N TYR A 21 1.90 -2.88 2.21
CA TYR A 21 2.86 -1.97 2.84
C TYR A 21 4.06 -1.66 1.94
N VAL A 22 4.51 -2.63 1.13
CA VAL A 22 5.52 -2.40 0.08
C VAL A 22 4.99 -1.43 -0.98
N GLN A 23 3.74 -1.59 -1.39
CA GLN A 23 3.11 -0.73 -2.40
C GLN A 23 3.07 0.73 -1.95
N ARG A 24 2.82 1.02 -0.65
CA ARG A 24 2.85 2.38 -0.09
C ARG A 24 4.17 3.09 -0.41
N ALA A 25 5.29 2.48 -0.03
CA ALA A 25 6.62 3.03 -0.28
C ALA A 25 6.92 3.16 -1.79
N ALA A 26 6.54 2.17 -2.59
CA ALA A 26 6.72 2.21 -4.03
C ALA A 26 5.94 3.35 -4.71
N ILE A 27 4.71 3.60 -4.27
CA ILE A 27 3.87 4.71 -4.76
C ILE A 27 4.51 6.05 -4.38
N VAL A 28 4.94 6.23 -3.13
CA VAL A 28 5.58 7.47 -2.67
C VAL A 28 6.87 7.75 -3.44
N LEU A 29 7.73 6.75 -3.65
CA LEU A 29 8.93 6.87 -4.48
C LEU A 29 8.60 7.30 -5.92
N ALA A 30 7.58 6.69 -6.52
CA ALA A 30 7.13 7.03 -7.87
C ALA A 30 6.54 8.44 -7.97
N GLU A 31 5.73 8.88 -6.99
CA GLU A 31 5.17 10.24 -6.95
C GLU A 31 6.25 11.32 -6.82
N LYS A 32 7.32 11.03 -6.11
CA LYS A 32 8.47 11.94 -5.98
C LYS A 32 9.46 11.82 -7.14
N GLY A 33 9.22 10.92 -8.11
CA GLY A 33 10.12 10.70 -9.25
C GLY A 33 11.48 10.10 -8.87
N VAL A 34 11.55 9.42 -7.74
CA VAL A 34 12.79 8.84 -7.21
C VAL A 34 13.06 7.47 -7.84
N ARG A 35 14.26 7.27 -8.39
CA ARG A 35 14.70 5.95 -8.87
C ARG A 35 15.06 5.08 -7.68
N PHE A 36 14.66 3.81 -7.74
CA PHE A 36 14.99 2.80 -6.75
C PHE A 36 15.07 1.42 -7.39
N GLU A 37 15.85 0.55 -6.78
CA GLU A 37 15.87 -0.87 -7.12
C GLU A 37 14.82 -1.62 -6.29
N ARG A 38 14.28 -2.69 -6.84
CA ARG A 38 13.32 -3.53 -6.15
C ARG A 38 13.89 -4.93 -5.96
N CYS A 39 14.04 -5.36 -4.70
CA CYS A 39 14.50 -6.68 -4.34
C CYS A 39 13.33 -7.51 -3.80
N TYR A 40 12.83 -8.46 -4.58
CA TYR A 40 11.79 -9.36 -4.11
C TYR A 40 12.38 -10.51 -3.31
N ILE A 41 11.74 -10.83 -2.17
CA ILE A 41 12.10 -11.98 -1.35
C ILE A 41 10.92 -12.94 -1.19
N ASP A 42 11.22 -14.21 -1.01
CA ASP A 42 10.26 -15.23 -0.58
C ASP A 42 10.08 -15.14 0.93
N LEU A 43 8.85 -14.88 1.40
CA LEU A 43 8.54 -14.79 2.83
C LEU A 43 8.43 -16.16 3.50
N ALA A 44 8.31 -17.25 2.73
CA ALA A 44 8.36 -18.61 3.27
C ALA A 44 9.81 -19.07 3.51
N HIS A 45 10.75 -18.57 2.70
CA HIS A 45 12.18 -18.91 2.75
C HIS A 45 13.02 -17.63 2.78
N LYS A 46 12.92 -16.91 3.90
CA LYS A 46 13.61 -15.62 4.06
C LYS A 46 15.13 -15.84 4.12
N PRO A 47 15.92 -15.07 3.36
CA PRO A 47 17.37 -15.19 3.39
C PRO A 47 17.96 -14.66 4.71
N ASP A 48 19.14 -15.20 5.10
CA ASP A 48 19.80 -14.85 6.37
C ASP A 48 20.12 -13.36 6.48
N TRP A 49 20.54 -12.72 5.39
CA TRP A 49 20.80 -11.28 5.39
C TRP A 49 19.56 -10.46 5.73
N PHE A 50 18.37 -10.92 5.31
CA PHE A 50 17.11 -10.25 5.62
C PHE A 50 16.76 -10.36 7.11
N HIS A 51 16.96 -11.55 7.69
CA HIS A 51 16.78 -11.74 9.13
C HIS A 51 17.73 -10.87 9.96
N ALA A 52 18.95 -10.66 9.49
CA ALA A 52 19.94 -9.84 10.19
C ALA A 52 19.57 -8.35 10.26
N ILE A 53 18.78 -7.84 9.31
CA ILE A 53 18.45 -6.40 9.21
C ILE A 53 16.97 -6.06 9.38
N SER A 54 16.08 -7.07 9.42
CA SER A 54 14.64 -6.87 9.64
C SER A 54 14.25 -7.30 11.04
N PRO A 55 14.07 -6.36 12.00
CA PRO A 55 13.78 -6.71 13.41
C PRO A 55 12.52 -7.54 13.60
N LEU A 56 11.54 -7.35 12.69
CA LEU A 56 10.25 -8.05 12.73
C LEU A 56 10.14 -9.17 11.67
N GLY A 57 11.18 -9.37 10.86
CA GLY A 57 11.14 -10.32 9.74
C GLY A 57 10.06 -9.98 8.70
N LYS A 58 9.74 -8.69 8.52
CA LYS A 58 8.67 -8.18 7.65
C LYS A 58 9.21 -7.28 6.55
N VAL A 59 8.48 -7.21 5.45
CA VAL A 59 8.65 -6.21 4.38
C VAL A 59 7.58 -5.11 4.52
N PRO A 60 7.86 -3.87 4.00
CA PRO A 60 9.08 -3.44 3.31
C PRO A 60 10.27 -3.19 4.22
N LEU A 61 11.48 -3.29 3.64
CA LEU A 61 12.64 -2.55 4.12
C LEU A 61 13.05 -1.58 3.03
N LEU A 62 13.50 -0.39 3.40
CA LEU A 62 14.21 0.51 2.49
C LEU A 62 15.69 0.50 2.86
N LEU A 63 16.52 -0.03 1.97
CA LEU A 63 17.97 0.02 2.11
C LEU A 63 18.45 1.34 1.51
N VAL A 64 19.14 2.11 2.31
CA VAL A 64 19.69 3.42 1.95
C VAL A 64 21.22 3.31 1.94
N ARG A 65 21.82 3.38 0.75
CA ARG A 65 23.28 3.39 0.60
C ARG A 65 23.80 4.76 1.06
N ARG A 66 24.80 4.73 1.92
CA ARG A 66 25.53 5.90 2.39
C ARG A 66 26.94 5.94 1.80
N ASP A 67 27.63 7.03 1.98
CA ASP A 67 29.03 7.14 1.62
C ASP A 67 29.88 6.07 2.35
N GLY A 68 30.90 5.52 1.68
CA GLY A 68 31.80 4.54 2.27
C GLY A 68 31.29 3.10 2.34
N ASN A 69 30.30 2.70 1.50
CA ASN A 69 29.71 1.35 1.46
C ASN A 69 28.85 0.96 2.68
N ASP A 70 28.54 1.90 3.56
CA ASP A 70 27.56 1.67 4.63
C ASP A 70 26.12 1.67 4.06
N THR A 71 25.28 0.76 4.55
CA THR A 71 23.88 0.66 4.15
C THR A 71 22.99 0.65 5.38
N ALA A 72 22.16 1.67 5.51
CA ALA A 72 21.13 1.73 6.54
C ALA A 72 19.86 0.99 6.07
N ALA A 73 19.25 0.21 6.95
CA ALA A 73 17.95 -0.44 6.72
C ALA A 73 16.87 0.28 7.52
N LEU A 74 15.86 0.79 6.82
CA LEU A 74 14.66 1.37 7.43
C LEU A 74 13.52 0.36 7.33
N PHE A 75 12.74 0.25 8.38
CA PHE A 75 11.56 -0.61 8.48
C PHE A 75 10.33 0.20 8.89
N GLU A 76 9.14 -0.40 8.84
CA GLU A 76 7.82 0.23 8.95
C GLU A 76 7.49 1.14 7.75
N SER A 77 6.44 0.77 7.02
CA SER A 77 6.08 1.46 5.76
C SER A 77 5.75 2.94 5.96
N ALA A 78 5.11 3.31 7.08
CA ALA A 78 4.80 4.69 7.37
C ALA A 78 6.10 5.50 7.60
N VAL A 79 7.05 4.96 8.37
CA VAL A 79 8.37 5.57 8.61
C VAL A 79 9.17 5.70 7.31
N ILE A 80 9.14 4.67 6.47
CA ILE A 80 9.79 4.71 5.15
C ILE A 80 9.19 5.82 4.27
N CYS A 81 7.86 5.96 4.23
CA CYS A 81 7.18 7.01 3.47
C CYS A 81 7.54 8.41 3.99
N GLU A 82 7.58 8.61 5.31
CA GLU A 82 8.01 9.88 5.92
C GLU A 82 9.47 10.20 5.59
N TYR A 83 10.37 9.22 5.69
CA TYR A 83 11.77 9.40 5.31
C TYR A 83 11.93 9.84 3.85
N ILE A 84 11.20 9.21 2.93
CA ILE A 84 11.20 9.59 1.51
C ILE A 84 10.66 11.02 1.35
N GLU A 85 9.58 11.37 2.05
CA GLU A 85 8.99 12.72 2.01
C GLU A 85 9.96 13.80 2.50
N GLU A 86 10.70 13.53 3.57
CA GLU A 86 11.63 14.48 4.19
C GLU A 86 12.95 14.64 3.42
N THR A 87 13.43 13.57 2.78
CA THR A 87 14.78 13.52 2.20
C THR A 87 14.83 13.65 0.69
N GLN A 88 13.73 13.29 -0.01
CA GLN A 88 13.71 13.30 -1.46
C GLN A 88 13.04 14.56 -2.01
N MET A 89 13.66 15.13 -3.04
CA MET A 89 13.07 16.24 -3.80
C MET A 89 11.79 15.80 -4.52
N GLY A 90 11.00 16.75 -5.01
CA GLY A 90 9.79 16.48 -5.77
C GLY A 90 8.54 17.06 -5.15
N VAL A 91 7.38 16.54 -5.55
CA VAL A 91 6.08 17.04 -5.06
C VAL A 91 5.94 16.74 -3.56
N ARG A 92 5.47 17.74 -2.80
CA ARG A 92 5.09 17.52 -1.40
C ARG A 92 3.82 16.69 -1.32
N LEU A 93 3.87 15.63 -0.51
CA LEU A 93 2.73 14.73 -0.27
C LEU A 93 2.02 15.02 1.05
N HIS A 94 2.63 15.83 1.91
CA HIS A 94 2.01 16.34 3.13
C HIS A 94 1.71 17.84 3.05
N PRO A 95 0.65 18.32 3.70
CA PRO A 95 0.41 19.75 3.86
C PRO A 95 1.54 20.39 4.66
N SER A 96 1.76 21.69 4.43
CA SER A 96 2.78 22.48 5.15
C SER A 96 2.36 22.79 6.59
N ASP A 97 1.06 22.96 6.82
CA ASP A 97 0.52 23.21 8.16
C ASP A 97 0.72 22.00 9.08
N PRO A 98 1.28 22.16 10.28
CA PRO A 98 1.57 21.06 11.18
C PRO A 98 0.31 20.33 11.69
N LEU A 99 -0.80 21.04 11.88
CA LEU A 99 -2.05 20.46 12.37
C LEU A 99 -2.72 19.62 11.28
N GLU A 100 -2.79 20.14 10.05
CA GLU A 100 -3.28 19.39 8.89
C GLU A 100 -2.42 18.15 8.63
N ARG A 101 -1.09 18.29 8.72
CA ARG A 101 -0.16 17.15 8.59
C ARG A 101 -0.38 16.10 9.68
N ALA A 102 -0.61 16.52 10.93
CA ALA A 102 -0.96 15.60 12.01
C ALA A 102 -2.28 14.87 11.73
N GLY A 103 -3.28 15.58 11.18
CA GLY A 103 -4.53 14.99 10.69
C GLY A 103 -4.30 13.93 9.60
N HIS A 104 -3.45 14.22 8.60
CA HIS A 104 -3.05 13.23 7.58
C HIS A 104 -2.42 11.98 8.20
N ARG A 105 -1.50 12.14 9.15
CA ARG A 105 -0.87 11.01 9.86
C ARG A 105 -1.90 10.18 10.62
N GLY A 106 -2.91 10.81 11.23
CA GLY A 106 -4.03 10.10 11.84
C GLY A 106 -4.80 9.23 10.84
N TRP A 107 -5.06 9.74 9.63
CA TRP A 107 -5.73 8.97 8.57
C TRP A 107 -4.84 7.87 7.98
N ILE A 108 -3.52 8.04 7.98
CA ILE A 108 -2.54 7.01 7.60
C ILE A 108 -2.63 5.82 8.58
N GLU A 109 -2.63 6.08 9.88
CA GLU A 109 -2.80 5.04 10.91
C GLU A 109 -4.19 4.39 10.84
N PHE A 110 -5.23 5.16 10.57
CA PHE A 110 -6.55 4.61 10.33
C PHE A 110 -6.56 3.66 9.12
N GLY A 111 -5.89 4.00 8.03
CA GLY A 111 -5.68 3.13 6.88
C GLY A 111 -4.92 1.84 7.23
N SER A 112 -3.95 1.90 8.15
CA SER A 112 -3.26 0.71 8.66
C SER A 112 -4.20 -0.21 9.44
N SER A 113 -5.14 0.38 10.22
CA SER A 113 -6.17 -0.40 10.91
C SER A 113 -7.18 -1.05 9.94
N ILE A 114 -7.43 -0.45 8.76
CA ILE A 114 -8.25 -1.06 7.70
C ILE A 114 -7.53 -2.29 7.13
N LEU A 115 -6.21 -2.21 6.87
CA LEU A 115 -5.43 -3.36 6.39
C LEU A 115 -5.44 -4.54 7.38
N ALA A 116 -5.43 -4.27 8.68
CA ALA A 116 -5.53 -5.33 9.68
C ALA A 116 -6.89 -6.07 9.62
N ASP A 117 -7.99 -5.33 9.41
CA ASP A 117 -9.30 -5.96 9.23
C ASP A 117 -9.45 -6.63 7.87
N LEU A 118 -8.85 -6.06 6.83
CA LEU A 118 -8.85 -6.62 5.49
C LEU A 118 -8.16 -7.97 5.45
N TRP A 119 -7.06 -8.15 6.21
CA TRP A 119 -6.45 -9.48 6.36
C TRP A 119 -7.44 -10.52 6.88
N GLY A 120 -8.20 -10.19 7.93
CA GLY A 120 -9.22 -11.09 8.44
C GLY A 120 -10.40 -11.30 7.48
N PHE A 121 -10.71 -10.33 6.63
CA PHE A 121 -11.74 -10.43 5.62
C PHE A 121 -11.32 -11.36 4.47
N GLU A 122 -10.13 -11.15 3.91
CA GLU A 122 -9.64 -11.92 2.77
C GLU A 122 -9.29 -13.37 3.12
N THR A 123 -8.96 -13.64 4.40
CA THR A 123 -8.61 -14.98 4.89
C THR A 123 -9.73 -15.69 5.65
N ALA A 124 -10.91 -15.09 5.76
CA ALA A 124 -12.07 -15.74 6.36
C ALA A 124 -12.46 -17.00 5.59
N THR A 125 -12.63 -18.12 6.29
CA THR A 125 -12.98 -19.42 5.68
C THR A 125 -14.46 -19.74 5.75
N ASP A 126 -15.24 -18.99 6.57
CA ASP A 126 -16.67 -19.18 6.79
C ASP A 126 -17.46 -17.86 6.65
N ALA A 127 -18.78 -17.99 6.43
CA ALA A 127 -19.67 -16.85 6.19
C ALA A 127 -19.76 -15.88 7.38
N ASN A 128 -19.72 -16.37 8.62
CA ASN A 128 -19.89 -15.54 9.81
C ASN A 128 -18.67 -14.64 10.02
N SER A 129 -17.46 -15.23 9.92
CA SER A 129 -16.19 -14.49 10.03
C SER A 129 -16.06 -13.47 8.90
N TYR A 130 -16.40 -13.85 7.67
CA TYR A 130 -16.43 -12.98 6.49
C TYR A 130 -17.37 -11.78 6.71
N GLU A 131 -18.62 -12.03 7.08
CA GLU A 131 -19.64 -11.00 7.27
C GLU A 131 -19.30 -10.06 8.43
N ALA A 132 -18.73 -10.57 9.52
CA ALA A 132 -18.26 -9.74 10.63
C ALA A 132 -17.18 -8.75 10.15
N LYS A 133 -16.20 -9.20 9.37
CA LYS A 133 -15.13 -8.35 8.82
C LYS A 133 -15.65 -7.41 7.74
N ARG A 134 -16.57 -7.87 6.89
CA ARG A 134 -17.24 -7.02 5.89
C ARG A 134 -17.91 -5.80 6.55
N LYS A 135 -18.68 -6.02 7.62
CA LYS A 135 -19.34 -4.94 8.38
C LYS A 135 -18.34 -3.98 9.02
N MET A 136 -17.25 -4.50 9.57
CA MET A 136 -16.18 -3.66 10.15
C MET A 136 -15.55 -2.75 9.09
N LEU A 137 -15.23 -3.32 7.92
CA LEU A 137 -14.66 -2.57 6.80
C LEU A 137 -15.65 -1.51 6.27
N ALA A 138 -16.91 -1.88 6.05
CA ALA A 138 -17.95 -0.95 5.61
C ALA A 138 -18.13 0.21 6.61
N GLY A 139 -18.12 -0.08 7.92
CA GLY A 139 -18.20 0.94 8.96
C GLY A 139 -16.98 1.89 8.97
N LYS A 140 -15.77 1.37 8.75
CA LYS A 140 -14.55 2.18 8.63
C LYS A 140 -14.58 3.06 7.38
N PHE A 141 -14.97 2.52 6.23
CA PHE A 141 -15.12 3.31 5.01
C PHE A 141 -16.25 4.35 5.11
N GLY A 142 -17.31 4.09 5.87
CA GLY A 142 -18.32 5.10 6.20
C GLY A 142 -17.75 6.30 6.96
N ARG A 143 -16.76 6.09 7.84
CA ARG A 143 -16.04 7.20 8.50
C ARG A 143 -15.18 7.99 7.51
N VAL A 144 -14.50 7.31 6.59
CA VAL A 144 -13.73 7.94 5.51
C VAL A 144 -14.65 8.75 4.58
N GLU A 145 -15.82 8.22 4.22
CA GLU A 145 -16.84 8.89 3.41
C GLU A 145 -17.24 10.25 3.98
N ASN A 146 -17.35 10.35 5.32
CA ASN A 146 -17.77 11.58 6.00
C ASN A 146 -16.74 12.71 5.93
N VAL A 147 -15.46 12.39 5.76
CA VAL A 147 -14.37 13.39 5.69
C VAL A 147 -13.96 13.75 4.27
N LEU A 148 -14.24 12.87 3.30
CA LEU A 148 -13.95 13.14 1.90
C LEU A 148 -14.81 14.28 1.36
N THR A 149 -14.18 15.15 0.57
CA THR A 149 -14.85 16.14 -0.27
C THR A 149 -15.18 15.53 -1.65
N ALA A 150 -15.93 16.26 -2.48
CA ALA A 150 -16.20 15.85 -3.86
C ALA A 150 -15.00 16.20 -4.77
N ALA A 151 -13.82 15.69 -4.43
CA ALA A 151 -12.56 15.93 -5.12
C ALA A 151 -11.89 14.58 -5.45
N PRO A 152 -10.97 14.55 -6.44
CA PRO A 152 -10.39 13.28 -6.91
C PRO A 152 -9.48 12.59 -5.87
N PHE A 153 -8.92 13.36 -4.91
CA PHE A 153 -7.99 12.85 -3.91
C PHE A 153 -8.41 13.23 -2.49
N PHE A 154 -7.82 12.58 -1.49
CA PHE A 154 -8.19 12.76 -0.09
C PHE A 154 -8.16 14.23 0.36
N ALA A 155 -7.09 14.95 0.02
CA ALA A 155 -6.90 16.35 0.39
C ALA A 155 -7.37 17.35 -0.70
N GLY A 156 -8.19 16.94 -1.65
CA GLY A 156 -8.73 17.81 -2.70
C GLY A 156 -8.19 17.48 -4.09
N GLN A 157 -7.61 18.48 -4.79
CA GLN A 157 -7.16 18.32 -6.18
C GLN A 157 -5.77 17.68 -6.30
N HIS A 158 -4.99 17.62 -5.24
CA HIS A 158 -3.62 17.14 -5.26
C HIS A 158 -3.51 15.80 -4.54
N PHE A 159 -2.73 14.91 -5.17
CA PHE A 159 -2.37 13.63 -4.56
C PHE A 159 -1.54 13.85 -3.29
N SER A 160 -1.87 13.14 -2.23
CA SER A 160 -1.27 13.28 -0.91
C SER A 160 -0.71 11.96 -0.38
N MET A 161 0.00 12.01 0.74
CA MET A 161 0.49 10.82 1.44
C MET A 161 -0.66 9.86 1.81
N VAL A 162 -1.83 10.39 2.20
CA VAL A 162 -3.00 9.56 2.52
C VAL A 162 -3.45 8.75 1.32
N ASP A 163 -3.43 9.34 0.12
CA ASP A 163 -3.77 8.66 -1.13
C ASP A 163 -2.82 7.48 -1.40
N ALA A 164 -1.51 7.69 -1.22
CA ALA A 164 -0.51 6.63 -1.38
C ALA A 164 -0.73 5.45 -0.42
N ILE A 165 -1.23 5.74 0.79
CA ILE A 165 -1.51 4.74 1.82
C ILE A 165 -2.78 3.94 1.54
N TYR A 166 -3.83 4.58 1.01
CA TYR A 166 -5.11 3.93 0.73
C TYR A 166 -5.16 3.21 -0.63
N ALA A 167 -4.39 3.64 -1.60
CA ALA A 167 -4.35 3.02 -2.93
C ALA A 167 -4.11 1.50 -2.89
N PRO A 168 -3.16 0.95 -2.10
CA PRO A 168 -3.01 -0.49 -1.94
C PRO A 168 -4.22 -1.19 -1.31
N ILE A 169 -4.94 -0.52 -0.40
CA ILE A 169 -6.16 -1.06 0.21
C ILE A 169 -7.23 -1.26 -0.87
N PHE A 170 -7.45 -0.22 -1.69
CA PHE A 170 -8.43 -0.27 -2.77
C PHE A 170 -8.08 -1.30 -3.85
N ARG A 171 -6.79 -1.56 -4.08
CA ARG A 171 -6.34 -2.58 -5.04
C ARG A 171 -6.81 -3.99 -4.68
N TYR A 172 -6.88 -4.33 -3.40
CA TYR A 172 -7.48 -5.60 -3.00
C TYR A 172 -8.91 -5.72 -3.51
N PHE A 173 -9.70 -4.68 -3.34
CA PHE A 173 -11.08 -4.66 -3.80
C PHE A 173 -11.22 -4.63 -5.32
N ASP A 174 -10.20 -4.16 -6.08
CA ASP A 174 -10.22 -4.29 -7.54
C ASP A 174 -10.18 -5.75 -7.98
N VAL A 175 -9.54 -6.61 -7.19
CA VAL A 175 -9.54 -8.07 -7.42
C VAL A 175 -10.80 -8.71 -6.83
N PHE A 176 -11.17 -8.36 -5.61
CA PHE A 176 -12.34 -8.95 -4.93
C PHE A 176 -13.63 -8.70 -5.71
N ASP A 177 -13.87 -7.48 -6.18
CA ASP A 177 -15.07 -7.14 -6.96
C ASP A 177 -15.11 -7.82 -8.34
N SER A 178 -13.96 -8.37 -8.83
CA SER A 178 -13.93 -9.23 -10.01
C SER A 178 -14.31 -10.68 -9.70
N ILE A 179 -14.42 -11.03 -8.42
CA ILE A 179 -14.81 -12.36 -7.92
C ILE A 179 -16.28 -12.32 -7.49
N ALA A 180 -16.62 -11.42 -6.58
CA ALA A 180 -17.99 -11.25 -6.08
C ALA A 180 -18.20 -9.81 -5.59
N ASP A 181 -19.45 -9.31 -5.63
CA ASP A 181 -19.78 -8.03 -5.01
C ASP A 181 -19.64 -8.14 -3.50
N THR A 182 -18.66 -7.42 -2.97
CA THR A 182 -18.36 -7.42 -1.53
C THR A 182 -19.32 -6.55 -0.71
N GLU A 183 -20.08 -5.65 -1.35
CA GLU A 183 -20.96 -4.66 -0.72
C GLU A 183 -20.28 -3.71 0.29
N VAL A 184 -18.94 -3.77 0.43
CA VAL A 184 -18.20 -2.95 1.39
C VAL A 184 -18.36 -1.46 1.11
N PHE A 185 -18.51 -1.08 -0.15
CA PHE A 185 -18.66 0.32 -0.60
C PHE A 185 -20.08 0.70 -0.99
N ALA A 186 -21.10 -0.09 -0.66
CA ALA A 186 -22.47 0.15 -1.08
C ALA A 186 -23.00 1.55 -0.70
N GLN A 187 -22.62 2.05 0.47
CA GLN A 187 -23.08 3.34 1.03
C GLN A 187 -22.01 4.45 1.00
N THR A 188 -20.94 4.30 0.21
CA THR A 188 -19.79 5.22 0.21
C THR A 188 -19.44 5.74 -1.18
N PRO A 189 -20.30 6.59 -1.79
CA PRO A 189 -20.11 7.07 -3.16
C PRO A 189 -18.84 7.90 -3.37
N LYS A 190 -18.44 8.74 -2.38
CA LYS A 190 -17.19 9.52 -2.48
C LYS A 190 -15.96 8.62 -2.39
N VAL A 191 -15.98 7.60 -1.52
CA VAL A 191 -14.90 6.59 -1.45
C VAL A 191 -14.79 5.84 -2.77
N ARG A 192 -15.91 5.46 -3.42
CA ARG A 192 -15.88 4.84 -4.75
C ARG A 192 -15.27 5.75 -5.82
N ALA A 193 -15.61 7.03 -5.81
CA ALA A 193 -15.02 8.01 -6.73
C ALA A 193 -13.50 8.18 -6.48
N TRP A 194 -13.10 8.28 -5.22
CA TRP A 194 -11.70 8.36 -4.82
C TRP A 194 -10.91 7.11 -5.26
N ARG A 195 -11.44 5.92 -4.99
CA ARG A 195 -10.86 4.65 -5.45
C ARG A 195 -10.65 4.63 -6.97
N ALA A 196 -11.65 5.08 -7.74
CA ALA A 196 -11.57 5.15 -9.19
C ALA A 196 -10.46 6.11 -9.66
N ALA A 197 -10.33 7.28 -9.03
CA ALA A 197 -9.28 8.25 -9.32
C ALA A 197 -7.88 7.67 -9.03
N LEU A 198 -7.71 7.00 -7.89
CA LEU A 198 -6.44 6.37 -7.51
C LEU A 198 -6.05 5.22 -8.45
N ARG A 199 -7.01 4.39 -8.86
CA ARG A 199 -6.77 3.29 -9.81
C ARG A 199 -6.18 3.78 -11.14
N GLY A 200 -6.62 4.95 -11.63
CA GLY A 200 -6.14 5.55 -12.86
C GLY A 200 -4.74 6.18 -12.77
N ARG A 201 -4.15 6.28 -11.58
CA ARG A 201 -2.88 6.99 -11.40
C ARG A 201 -1.68 6.09 -11.75
N PRO A 202 -0.74 6.54 -12.59
CA PRO A 202 0.39 5.72 -13.04
C PRO A 202 1.26 5.18 -11.88
N SER A 203 1.53 5.99 -10.85
CA SER A 203 2.28 5.58 -9.65
C SER A 203 1.60 4.43 -8.91
N VAL A 204 0.27 4.44 -8.86
CA VAL A 204 -0.54 3.37 -8.27
C VAL A 204 -0.54 2.16 -9.20
N ALA A 205 -0.87 2.29 -10.46
CA ALA A 205 -0.94 1.18 -11.41
C ALA A 205 0.37 0.38 -11.45
N ASN A 206 1.52 1.09 -11.51
CA ASN A 206 2.85 0.50 -11.64
C ASN A 206 3.50 0.06 -10.30
N ALA A 207 2.79 0.20 -9.18
CA ALA A 207 3.32 -0.22 -7.88
C ALA A 207 3.43 -1.74 -7.71
N VAL A 208 2.80 -2.52 -8.58
CA VAL A 208 2.78 -3.99 -8.58
C VAL A 208 3.16 -4.54 -9.95
N THR A 209 3.46 -5.84 -9.99
CA THR A 209 3.67 -6.59 -11.25
C THR A 209 2.34 -6.89 -11.94
N ALA A 210 2.35 -7.12 -13.26
CA ALA A 210 1.16 -7.35 -14.05
C ALA A 210 0.33 -8.57 -13.59
N ASP A 211 1.00 -9.55 -12.97
CA ASP A 211 0.40 -10.80 -12.44
C ASP A 211 -0.16 -10.68 -11.02
N TYR A 212 -0.25 -9.45 -10.47
CA TYR A 212 -0.73 -9.23 -9.10
C TYR A 212 -2.11 -9.85 -8.83
N ALA A 213 -3.05 -9.67 -9.75
CA ALA A 213 -4.41 -10.19 -9.57
C ALA A 213 -4.44 -11.72 -9.51
N ASP A 214 -3.64 -12.38 -10.34
CA ASP A 214 -3.56 -13.84 -10.38
C ASP A 214 -2.89 -14.39 -9.12
N ARG A 215 -1.82 -13.71 -8.65
CA ARG A 215 -1.17 -14.05 -7.37
C ARG A 215 -2.13 -13.90 -6.19
N LEU A 216 -2.96 -12.85 -6.17
CA LEU A 216 -3.92 -12.66 -5.08
C LEU A 216 -5.02 -13.72 -5.12
N ARG A 217 -5.52 -14.07 -6.31
CA ARG A 217 -6.49 -15.18 -6.45
C ARG A 217 -5.90 -16.52 -5.99
N ALA A 218 -4.66 -16.82 -6.36
CA ALA A 218 -3.95 -18.01 -5.90
C ALA A 218 -3.83 -18.03 -4.37
N PHE A 219 -3.43 -16.91 -3.77
CA PHE A 219 -3.36 -16.76 -2.31
C PHE A 219 -4.70 -17.00 -1.63
N LEU A 220 -5.80 -16.46 -2.17
CA LEU A 220 -7.15 -16.69 -1.64
C LEU A 220 -7.55 -18.17 -1.72
N ALA A 221 -7.20 -18.85 -2.81
CA ALA A 221 -7.46 -20.26 -2.99
C ALA A 221 -6.66 -21.14 -2.00
N GLU A 222 -5.38 -20.84 -1.78
CA GLU A 222 -4.54 -21.52 -0.79
C GLU A 222 -5.06 -21.37 0.65
N ARG A 223 -5.78 -20.28 0.93
CA ARG A 223 -6.39 -19.98 2.24
C ARG A 223 -7.82 -20.48 2.38
N ASP A 224 -8.37 -21.16 1.37
CA ASP A 224 -9.78 -21.59 1.34
C ASP A 224 -10.74 -20.43 1.64
N ALA A 225 -10.44 -19.24 1.07
CA ALA A 225 -11.14 -18.00 1.37
C ALA A 225 -12.63 -18.08 1.03
N HIS A 226 -13.48 -17.69 1.98
CA HIS A 226 -14.93 -17.68 1.81
C HIS A 226 -15.38 -16.82 0.62
N LEU A 227 -14.66 -15.75 0.31
CA LEU A 227 -14.92 -14.89 -0.86
C LEU A 227 -15.01 -15.69 -2.18
N LEU A 228 -14.22 -16.75 -2.34
CA LEU A 228 -14.29 -17.60 -3.54
C LEU A 228 -15.53 -18.48 -3.56
N LYS A 229 -16.12 -18.79 -2.39
CA LYS A 229 -17.29 -19.65 -2.25
C LYS A 229 -18.61 -18.92 -2.53
N ILE A 230 -18.65 -17.59 -2.35
CA ILE A 230 -19.85 -16.78 -2.63
C ILE A 230 -19.97 -16.41 -4.12
N ALA A 231 -18.91 -16.63 -4.91
CA ALA A 231 -18.90 -16.41 -6.36
C ALA A 231 -19.41 -17.61 -7.16
N ALA A 232 -19.54 -18.78 -6.51
CA ALA A 232 -20.00 -20.03 -7.12
C ALA A 232 -21.51 -20.20 -6.95
#